data_672150774fb76b418976874342bbc2e4
#
_entry.id   672150774fb76b418976874342bbc2e4
#
_cell.length_a   1.000
_cell.length_b   1.000
_cell.length_c   1.000
_cell.angle_alpha   90.00
_cell.angle_beta   90.00
_cell.angle_gamma   90.00
#
_symmetry.space_group_name_H-M   'P 1'
#
loop_
_entity.id
_entity.type
_entity.pdbx_description
1 polymer ?
#
loop_
_entity_poly.entity_id
_entity_poly.type
_entity_poly.pdbx_seq_one_letter_code
_entity_poly.pdbx_strand_id
1 'polypeptide(L)'
;MTKKKKITLLLAAAVVALALAVLAGMIATRFLNLDTHREDLLHALRTALDREVLYREGSLSFRLQPTFTFTGVVIREKDGASDFITADRVTFKLAVLPLLKKNVVLRRLEMENPRIHLIRDRSGIFNIGNLFEEKKDRIALKARRIIIRNGRLSFTDRQILPEGLTTTLENLDLRIDHPERGRKAAFRISATVDDESKSGKLALAGTLDISGSTEPILSSRIDTSIRAERLNVGWYWPYYSRYVPFRKITGQLDM
;
A
#
# COMPACT_ATOMS: atom_id res chain seq x y z
N MET A 1 -13.76 54.52 1.84
CA MET A 1 -13.92 53.21 2.53
C MET A 1 -12.64 52.92 3.29
N THR A 2 -12.69 52.88 4.62
CA THR A 2 -11.53 52.67 5.49
C THR A 2 -10.93 51.26 5.29
N LYS A 3 -9.60 51.14 5.42
CA LYS A 3 -8.91 49.80 5.27
C LYS A 3 -9.58 48.68 6.07
N LYS A 4 -10.12 48.96 7.25
CA LYS A 4 -10.85 47.99 8.08
C LYS A 4 -12.10 47.46 7.37
N LYS A 5 -12.92 48.29 6.71
CA LYS A 5 -14.13 47.84 5.98
C LYS A 5 -13.77 46.93 4.78
N LYS A 6 -12.64 47.17 4.11
CA LYS A 6 -12.18 46.32 3.00
C LYS A 6 -11.75 44.93 3.51
N ILE A 7 -11.06 44.84 4.65
CA ILE A 7 -10.62 43.60 5.26
C ILE A 7 -11.81 42.78 5.73
N THR A 8 -12.80 43.41 6.38
CA THR A 8 -14.04 42.72 6.82
C THR A 8 -14.86 42.20 5.65
N LEU A 9 -14.92 42.94 4.54
CA LEU A 9 -15.61 42.53 3.31
C LEU A 9 -14.88 41.33 2.65
N LEU A 10 -13.54 41.32 2.61
CA LEU A 10 -12.73 40.25 2.09
C LEU A 10 -12.85 38.98 2.95
N LEU A 11 -12.87 39.11 4.28
CA LEU A 11 -13.10 38.00 5.19
C LEU A 11 -14.51 37.42 5.04
N ALA A 12 -15.51 38.25 4.93
CA ALA A 12 -16.90 37.82 4.70
C ALA A 12 -17.04 37.09 3.35
N ALA A 13 -16.42 37.61 2.28
CA ALA A 13 -16.39 36.97 0.96
C ALA A 13 -15.65 35.62 0.99
N ALA A 14 -14.55 35.52 1.73
CA ALA A 14 -13.80 34.26 1.90
C ALA A 14 -14.61 33.20 2.68
N VAL A 15 -15.34 33.63 3.71
CA VAL A 15 -16.24 32.74 4.48
C VAL A 15 -17.40 32.25 3.61
N VAL A 16 -18.02 33.13 2.84
CA VAL A 16 -19.10 32.77 1.89
C VAL A 16 -18.58 31.82 0.81
N ALA A 17 -17.38 32.11 0.22
CA ALA A 17 -16.77 31.24 -0.78
C ALA A 17 -16.44 29.85 -0.19
N LEU A 18 -15.96 29.80 1.06
CA LEU A 18 -15.70 28.52 1.77
C LEU A 18 -17.00 27.77 2.04
N ALA A 19 -18.07 28.48 2.49
CA ALA A 19 -19.38 27.88 2.71
C ALA A 19 -19.99 27.32 1.41
N LEU A 20 -19.87 28.05 0.31
CA LEU A 20 -20.31 27.61 -1.02
C LEU A 20 -19.49 26.41 -1.52
N ALA A 21 -18.19 26.38 -1.28
CA ALA A 21 -17.33 25.24 -1.62
C ALA A 21 -17.69 24.00 -0.80
N VAL A 22 -18.00 24.15 0.49
CA VAL A 22 -18.47 23.07 1.35
C VAL A 22 -19.85 22.58 0.92
N LEU A 23 -20.77 23.50 0.59
CA LEU A 23 -22.11 23.16 0.10
C LEU A 23 -22.04 22.46 -1.26
N ALA A 24 -21.22 22.95 -2.19
CA ALA A 24 -20.98 22.30 -3.48
C ALA A 24 -20.37 20.91 -3.30
N GLY A 25 -19.43 20.75 -2.35
CA GLY A 25 -18.88 19.45 -1.96
C GLY A 25 -19.94 18.51 -1.41
N MET A 26 -20.84 18.98 -0.54
CA MET A 26 -21.96 18.19 0.01
C MET A 26 -22.97 17.80 -1.09
N ILE A 27 -23.26 18.69 -2.01
CA ILE A 27 -24.13 18.43 -3.16
C ILE A 27 -23.46 17.41 -4.08
N ALA A 28 -22.17 17.59 -4.41
CA ALA A 28 -21.40 16.65 -5.23
C ALA A 28 -21.36 15.23 -4.63
N THR A 29 -21.29 15.09 -3.28
CA THR A 29 -21.33 13.75 -2.63
C THR A 29 -22.69 13.06 -2.78
N ARG A 30 -23.79 13.82 -2.88
CA ARG A 30 -25.13 13.25 -3.14
C ARG A 30 -25.33 12.85 -4.61
N PHE A 31 -24.63 13.50 -5.55
CA PHE A 31 -24.75 13.25 -6.98
C PHE A 31 -23.68 12.32 -7.55
N LEU A 32 -22.53 12.18 -6.87
CA LEU A 32 -21.47 11.23 -7.26
C LEU A 32 -21.71 9.88 -6.57
N ASN A 33 -22.73 9.19 -7.00
CA ASN A 33 -22.90 7.79 -6.66
C ASN A 33 -21.85 6.99 -7.44
N LEU A 34 -20.80 6.48 -6.73
CA LEU A 34 -19.76 5.67 -7.34
C LEU A 34 -20.31 4.40 -7.98
N ASP A 35 -21.46 3.93 -7.52
CA ASP A 35 -22.12 2.76 -8.10
C ASP A 35 -22.65 3.03 -9.51
N THR A 36 -23.02 4.28 -9.83
CA THR A 36 -23.42 4.67 -11.19
C THR A 36 -22.25 4.61 -12.20
N HIS A 37 -21.01 4.84 -11.73
CA HIS A 37 -19.78 4.80 -12.53
C HIS A 37 -18.89 3.59 -12.19
N ARG A 38 -19.50 2.55 -11.63
CA ARG A 38 -18.78 1.37 -11.14
C ARG A 38 -17.95 0.70 -12.22
N GLU A 39 -18.52 0.51 -13.40
CA GLU A 39 -17.84 -0.17 -14.51
C GLU A 39 -16.65 0.66 -15.04
N ASP A 40 -16.82 1.97 -15.17
CA ASP A 40 -15.73 2.87 -15.60
C ASP A 40 -14.58 2.87 -14.60
N LEU A 41 -14.92 2.88 -13.30
CA LEU A 41 -13.94 2.84 -12.23
C LEU A 41 -13.22 1.49 -12.17
N LEU A 42 -13.95 0.39 -12.28
CA LEU A 42 -13.37 -0.96 -12.34
C LEU A 42 -12.48 -1.12 -13.57
N HIS A 43 -12.92 -0.61 -14.72
CA HIS A 43 -12.10 -0.63 -15.94
C HIS A 43 -10.79 0.15 -15.75
N ALA A 44 -10.84 1.34 -15.17
CA ALA A 44 -9.66 2.14 -14.88
C ALA A 44 -8.70 1.44 -13.89
N LEU A 45 -9.25 0.81 -12.85
CA LEU A 45 -8.46 0.05 -11.87
C LEU A 45 -7.83 -1.21 -12.49
N ARG A 46 -8.58 -1.96 -13.30
CA ARG A 46 -8.08 -3.13 -14.03
C ARG A 46 -6.94 -2.73 -14.97
N THR A 47 -7.11 -1.66 -15.72
CA THR A 47 -6.06 -1.13 -16.62
C THR A 47 -4.83 -0.67 -15.84
N ALA A 48 -5.02 0.01 -14.71
CA ALA A 48 -3.93 0.52 -13.90
C ALA A 48 -3.13 -0.59 -13.21
N LEU A 49 -3.79 -1.64 -12.72
CA LEU A 49 -3.18 -2.74 -11.98
C LEU A 49 -2.80 -3.93 -12.88
N ASP A 50 -3.33 -3.98 -14.12
CA ASP A 50 -3.20 -5.13 -15.03
C ASP A 50 -3.72 -6.43 -14.37
N ARG A 51 -4.82 -6.30 -13.61
CA ARG A 51 -5.45 -7.36 -12.81
C ARG A 51 -6.95 -7.13 -12.71
N GLU A 52 -7.68 -8.20 -12.51
CA GLU A 52 -9.09 -8.10 -12.17
C GLU A 52 -9.26 -7.52 -10.76
N VAL A 53 -10.13 -6.50 -10.66
CA VAL A 53 -10.46 -5.84 -9.40
C VAL A 53 -11.96 -5.94 -9.18
N LEU A 54 -12.36 -6.38 -8.00
CA LEU A 54 -13.74 -6.46 -7.53
C LEU A 54 -13.85 -5.72 -6.20
N TYR A 55 -15.02 -5.16 -5.92
CA TYR A 55 -15.36 -4.63 -4.59
C TYR A 55 -16.88 -4.78 -4.37
N ARG A 56 -17.29 -4.80 -3.11
CA ARG A 56 -18.70 -4.90 -2.74
C ARG A 56 -19.41 -3.55 -2.80
N GLU A 57 -18.85 -2.56 -2.12
CA GLU A 57 -19.42 -1.22 -2.02
C GLU A 57 -18.33 -0.16 -2.19
N GLY A 58 -18.68 0.96 -2.82
CA GLY A 58 -17.82 2.12 -2.98
C GLY A 58 -18.52 3.38 -2.49
N SER A 59 -17.78 4.22 -1.78
CA SER A 59 -18.28 5.51 -1.30
C SER A 59 -17.27 6.63 -1.50
N LEU A 60 -17.76 7.83 -1.73
CA LEU A 60 -16.97 9.04 -1.86
C LEU A 60 -17.43 10.06 -0.82
N SER A 61 -16.52 10.60 -0.04
CA SER A 61 -16.79 11.64 0.93
C SER A 61 -15.87 12.86 0.74
N PHE A 62 -16.39 14.07 1.06
CA PHE A 62 -15.70 15.35 0.89
C PHE A 62 -15.69 16.17 2.18
N ARG A 63 -15.35 15.58 3.33
CA ARG A 63 -15.30 16.41 4.56
C ARG A 63 -14.20 17.46 4.50
N LEU A 64 -12.93 17.04 4.52
CA LEU A 64 -11.75 17.91 4.43
C LEU A 64 -10.96 17.68 3.15
N GLN A 65 -11.09 16.50 2.57
CA GLN A 65 -10.43 16.08 1.33
C GLN A 65 -11.21 14.94 0.69
N PRO A 66 -11.17 14.83 -0.65
CA PRO A 66 -11.81 13.72 -1.36
C PRO A 66 -11.26 12.40 -0.83
N THR A 67 -12.16 11.57 -0.32
CA THR A 67 -11.84 10.27 0.26
C THR A 67 -12.72 9.22 -0.38
N PHE A 68 -12.11 8.29 -1.09
CA PHE A 68 -12.75 7.11 -1.67
C PHE A 68 -12.57 5.95 -0.70
N THR A 69 -13.64 5.25 -0.40
CA THR A 69 -13.61 4.06 0.44
C THR A 69 -14.29 2.92 -0.28
N PHE A 70 -13.62 1.78 -0.36
CA PHE A 70 -14.12 0.54 -0.95
C PHE A 70 -14.13 -0.55 0.11
N THR A 71 -15.21 -1.34 0.18
CA THR A 71 -15.35 -2.48 1.07
C THR A 71 -15.36 -3.79 0.30
N GLY A 72 -14.86 -4.86 0.94
CA GLY A 72 -14.81 -6.19 0.32
C GLY A 72 -14.02 -6.20 -0.98
N VAL A 73 -12.83 -5.59 -0.96
CA VAL A 73 -11.96 -5.49 -2.13
C VAL A 73 -11.27 -6.81 -2.39
N VAL A 74 -11.29 -7.26 -3.65
CA VAL A 74 -10.55 -8.43 -4.14
C VAL A 74 -9.77 -8.03 -5.38
N ILE A 75 -8.48 -8.30 -5.39
CA ILE A 75 -7.61 -8.17 -6.56
C ILE A 75 -7.12 -9.58 -6.89
N ARG A 76 -7.44 -10.05 -8.07
CA ARG A 76 -7.05 -11.38 -8.54
C ARG A 76 -5.60 -11.45 -8.96
N GLU A 77 -5.02 -12.64 -8.97
CA GLU A 77 -3.78 -12.90 -9.70
C GLU A 77 -3.99 -12.74 -11.21
N LYS A 78 -2.89 -12.61 -11.97
CA LYS A 78 -2.94 -12.44 -13.43
C LYS A 78 -3.61 -13.61 -14.16
N ASP A 79 -3.47 -14.80 -13.62
CA ASP A 79 -4.09 -16.02 -14.14
C ASP A 79 -5.58 -16.12 -13.79
N GLY A 80 -6.08 -15.23 -12.94
CA GLY A 80 -7.47 -15.22 -12.47
C GLY A 80 -7.82 -16.38 -11.53
N ALA A 81 -6.88 -17.31 -11.27
CA ALA A 81 -7.16 -18.54 -10.52
C ALA A 81 -7.19 -18.33 -9.01
N SER A 82 -6.47 -17.34 -8.51
CA SER A 82 -6.37 -17.06 -7.06
C SER A 82 -6.44 -15.56 -6.75
N ASP A 83 -6.63 -15.26 -5.47
CA ASP A 83 -6.64 -13.88 -5.01
C ASP A 83 -5.21 -13.45 -4.68
N PHE A 84 -4.79 -12.33 -5.25
CA PHE A 84 -3.51 -11.67 -4.93
C PHE A 84 -3.62 -10.84 -3.65
N ILE A 85 -4.67 -10.00 -3.57
CA ILE A 85 -4.97 -9.20 -2.38
C ILE A 85 -6.47 -9.26 -2.13
N THR A 86 -6.85 -9.51 -0.89
CA THR A 86 -8.20 -9.22 -0.39
C THR A 86 -8.10 -8.22 0.75
N ALA A 87 -9.09 -7.34 0.93
CA ALA A 87 -9.12 -6.41 2.03
C ALA A 87 -10.57 -6.09 2.43
N ASP A 88 -10.82 -5.96 3.74
CA ASP A 88 -12.13 -5.56 4.23
C ASP A 88 -12.46 -4.14 3.79
N ARG A 89 -11.46 -3.25 3.86
CA ARG A 89 -11.60 -1.85 3.46
C ARG A 89 -10.31 -1.32 2.84
N VAL A 90 -10.47 -0.55 1.75
CA VAL A 90 -9.40 0.21 1.12
C VAL A 90 -9.83 1.67 1.02
N THR A 91 -9.02 2.58 1.54
CA THR A 91 -9.29 4.01 1.55
C THR A 91 -8.21 4.78 0.80
N PHE A 92 -8.65 5.59 -0.17
CA PHE A 92 -7.79 6.50 -0.94
C PHE A 92 -8.13 7.93 -0.58
N LYS A 93 -7.14 8.72 -0.11
CA LYS A 93 -7.29 10.15 0.13
C LYS A 93 -6.51 10.95 -0.90
N LEU A 94 -7.19 11.83 -1.63
CA LEU A 94 -6.59 12.63 -2.68
C LEU A 94 -6.19 14.02 -2.16
N ALA A 95 -5.19 14.63 -2.79
CA ALA A 95 -4.79 16.00 -2.51
C ALA A 95 -5.69 16.97 -3.31
N VAL A 96 -6.32 17.95 -2.61
CA VAL A 96 -7.29 18.88 -3.22
C VAL A 96 -6.62 19.84 -4.22
N LEU A 97 -5.52 20.50 -3.83
CA LEU A 97 -4.87 21.50 -4.68
C LEU A 97 -4.36 20.96 -6.03
N PRO A 98 -3.74 19.76 -6.10
CA PRO A 98 -3.42 19.15 -7.38
C PRO A 98 -4.64 18.81 -8.24
N LEU A 99 -5.78 18.40 -7.63
CA LEU A 99 -7.02 18.12 -8.38
C LEU A 99 -7.55 19.34 -9.12
N LEU A 100 -7.44 20.54 -8.53
CA LEU A 100 -7.81 21.80 -9.19
C LEU A 100 -6.97 22.06 -10.46
N LYS A 101 -5.78 21.47 -10.54
CA LYS A 101 -4.88 21.51 -11.70
C LYS A 101 -4.99 20.27 -12.59
N LYS A 102 -6.08 19.48 -12.45
CA LYS A 102 -6.32 18.21 -13.15
C LYS A 102 -5.23 17.14 -12.90
N ASN A 103 -4.46 17.27 -11.82
CA ASN A 103 -3.45 16.30 -11.41
C ASN A 103 -3.98 15.44 -10.26
N VAL A 104 -4.02 14.14 -10.43
CA VAL A 104 -4.43 13.18 -9.40
C VAL A 104 -3.21 12.83 -8.55
N VAL A 105 -3.18 13.31 -7.31
CA VAL A 105 -2.12 12.98 -6.34
C VAL A 105 -2.76 12.25 -5.16
N LEU A 106 -2.37 10.98 -4.99
CA LEU A 106 -2.81 10.16 -3.88
C LEU A 106 -2.04 10.57 -2.62
N ARG A 107 -2.75 11.15 -1.66
CA ARG A 107 -2.17 11.58 -0.38
C ARG A 107 -1.95 10.42 0.57
N ARG A 108 -2.89 9.47 0.59
CA ARG A 108 -2.86 8.31 1.48
C ARG A 108 -3.59 7.14 0.83
N LEU A 109 -2.96 5.98 0.90
CA LEU A 109 -3.56 4.68 0.69
C LEU A 109 -3.59 3.96 2.04
N GLU A 110 -4.74 3.48 2.46
CA GLU A 110 -4.91 2.72 3.69
C GLU A 110 -5.70 1.44 3.41
N MET A 111 -5.20 0.31 3.90
CA MET A 111 -5.85 -0.99 3.80
C MET A 111 -6.08 -1.55 5.21
N GLU A 112 -7.29 -2.01 5.49
CA GLU A 112 -7.68 -2.64 6.75
C GLU A 112 -7.91 -4.13 6.52
N ASN A 113 -7.31 -4.96 7.40
CA ASN A 113 -7.36 -6.42 7.36
C ASN A 113 -7.03 -7.00 5.97
N PRO A 114 -5.98 -6.52 5.25
CA PRO A 114 -5.65 -7.11 3.98
C PRO A 114 -5.02 -8.49 4.16
N ARG A 115 -5.35 -9.41 3.25
CA ARG A 115 -4.64 -10.67 3.04
C ARG A 115 -3.89 -10.55 1.72
N ILE A 116 -2.57 -10.68 1.77
CA ILE A 116 -1.68 -10.47 0.64
C ILE A 116 -0.91 -11.77 0.38
N HIS A 117 -0.95 -12.26 -0.84
CA HIS A 117 -0.18 -13.43 -1.28
C HIS A 117 0.99 -12.97 -2.17
N LEU A 118 2.18 -12.95 -1.59
CA LEU A 118 3.41 -12.62 -2.30
C LEU A 118 4.11 -13.92 -2.69
N ILE A 119 4.40 -14.08 -3.96
CA ILE A 119 5.08 -15.26 -4.50
C ILE A 119 6.35 -14.81 -5.22
N ARG A 120 7.47 -15.44 -4.90
CA ARG A 120 8.68 -15.40 -5.71
C ARG A 120 8.77 -16.73 -6.46
N ASP A 121 8.76 -16.66 -7.78
CA ASP A 121 8.83 -17.85 -8.62
C ASP A 121 10.25 -18.45 -8.66
N ARG A 122 10.42 -19.56 -9.38
CA ARG A 122 11.71 -20.25 -9.53
C ARG A 122 12.78 -19.40 -10.23
N SER A 123 12.36 -18.42 -11.04
CA SER A 123 13.24 -17.48 -11.75
C SER A 123 13.62 -16.28 -10.88
N GLY A 124 13.09 -16.18 -9.64
CA GLY A 124 13.31 -15.06 -8.73
C GLY A 124 12.39 -13.87 -8.98
N ILE A 125 11.39 -13.99 -9.86
CA ILE A 125 10.45 -12.93 -10.19
C ILE A 125 9.30 -12.93 -9.19
N PHE A 126 8.99 -11.73 -8.66
CA PHE A 126 7.87 -11.55 -7.77
C PHE A 126 6.56 -11.31 -8.52
N ASN A 127 5.46 -11.89 -8.04
CA ASN A 127 4.13 -11.65 -8.62
C ASN A 127 3.67 -10.19 -8.57
N ILE A 128 4.34 -9.32 -7.80
CA ILE A 128 4.08 -7.87 -7.73
C ILE A 128 4.95 -7.05 -8.71
N GLY A 129 5.92 -7.66 -9.41
CA GLY A 129 6.93 -6.94 -10.20
C GLY A 129 6.32 -5.94 -11.19
N ASN A 130 5.26 -6.31 -11.87
CA ASN A 130 4.59 -5.47 -12.86
C ASN A 130 3.80 -4.29 -12.28
N LEU A 131 3.49 -4.27 -10.98
CA LEU A 131 2.80 -3.14 -10.33
C LEU A 131 3.70 -1.90 -10.20
N PHE A 132 5.01 -2.10 -10.26
CA PHE A 132 6.02 -1.03 -10.12
C PHE A 132 6.62 -0.58 -11.45
N GLU A 133 6.23 -1.23 -12.57
CA GLU A 133 6.67 -0.83 -13.90
C GLU A 133 6.00 0.49 -14.31
N GLU A 134 6.81 1.48 -14.76
CA GLU A 134 6.28 2.71 -15.34
C GLU A 134 5.77 2.41 -16.76
N LYS A 135 4.45 2.36 -16.93
CA LYS A 135 3.82 2.41 -18.25
C LYS A 135 3.42 3.86 -18.54
N LYS A 136 3.72 4.35 -19.77
CA LYS A 136 3.49 5.75 -20.19
C LYS A 136 2.06 6.25 -19.98
N ASP A 137 1.07 5.36 -19.99
CA ASP A 137 -0.36 5.68 -19.90
C ASP A 137 -0.99 5.40 -18.54
N ARG A 138 -0.21 5.00 -17.54
CA ARG A 138 -0.74 4.75 -16.19
C ARG A 138 -0.72 6.04 -15.37
N ILE A 139 -1.83 6.31 -14.68
CA ILE A 139 -1.88 7.32 -13.62
C ILE A 139 -0.81 6.93 -12.59
N ALA A 140 0.27 7.72 -12.53
CA ALA A 140 1.31 7.49 -11.54
C ALA A 140 0.69 7.69 -10.15
N LEU A 141 0.35 6.60 -9.47
CA LEU A 141 -0.16 6.61 -8.10
C LEU A 141 0.97 7.04 -7.15
N LYS A 142 1.27 8.33 -7.15
CA LYS A 142 2.25 8.92 -6.23
C LYS A 142 1.63 9.05 -4.84
N ALA A 143 1.58 7.95 -4.12
CA ALA A 143 1.10 7.95 -2.74
C ALA A 143 2.15 8.63 -1.83
N ARG A 144 1.74 9.65 -1.06
CA ARG A 144 2.61 10.21 -0.02
C ARG A 144 2.72 9.34 1.22
N ARG A 145 1.72 8.48 1.43
CA ARG A 145 1.69 7.55 2.56
C ARG A 145 0.92 6.29 2.20
N ILE A 146 1.49 5.15 2.57
CA ILE A 146 0.86 3.83 2.50
C ILE A 146 0.74 3.29 3.92
N ILE A 147 -0.43 2.77 4.29
CA ILE A 147 -0.71 2.18 5.59
C ILE A 147 -1.41 0.85 5.39
N ILE A 148 -0.94 -0.16 6.07
CA ILE A 148 -1.63 -1.44 6.28
C ILE A 148 -1.91 -1.56 7.77
N ARG A 149 -3.13 -1.99 8.13
CA ARG A 149 -3.54 -2.27 9.50
C ARG A 149 -4.03 -3.69 9.62
N ASN A 150 -3.50 -4.38 10.60
CA ASN A 150 -3.91 -5.75 10.95
C ASN A 150 -3.94 -6.68 9.73
N GLY A 151 -2.90 -6.60 8.88
CA GLY A 151 -2.80 -7.39 7.67
C GLY A 151 -2.30 -8.81 7.92
N ARG A 152 -2.49 -9.66 6.91
CA ARG A 152 -1.82 -10.96 6.78
C ARG A 152 -1.05 -10.99 5.48
N LEU A 153 0.25 -11.31 5.53
CA LEU A 153 1.10 -11.49 4.35
C LEU A 153 1.63 -12.91 4.34
N SER A 154 1.28 -13.69 3.32
CA SER A 154 1.89 -14.99 3.05
C SER A 154 2.92 -14.83 1.93
N PHE A 155 4.18 -15.05 2.24
CA PHE A 155 5.28 -15.04 1.28
C PHE A 155 5.72 -16.47 0.96
N THR A 156 5.54 -16.89 -0.29
CA THR A 156 5.97 -18.20 -0.78
C THR A 156 7.16 -18.04 -1.72
N ASP A 157 8.29 -18.62 -1.33
CA ASP A 157 9.53 -18.56 -2.06
C ASP A 157 9.84 -19.89 -2.77
N ARG A 158 9.59 -19.94 -4.08
CA ARG A 158 9.86 -21.10 -4.94
C ARG A 158 11.26 -21.10 -5.53
N GLN A 159 12.02 -20.00 -5.36
CA GLN A 159 13.40 -19.95 -5.77
C GLN A 159 14.31 -20.72 -4.80
N ILE A 160 14.01 -20.68 -3.51
CA ILE A 160 14.77 -21.37 -2.46
C ILE A 160 14.41 -22.86 -2.40
N LEU A 161 13.11 -23.18 -2.42
CA LEU A 161 12.61 -24.56 -2.51
C LEU A 161 11.58 -24.64 -3.65
N PRO A 162 11.72 -25.62 -4.58
CA PRO A 162 10.81 -25.76 -5.73
C PRO A 162 9.33 -25.91 -5.35
N GLU A 163 9.03 -26.56 -4.23
CA GLU A 163 7.70 -26.68 -3.62
C GLU A 163 7.23 -25.37 -2.99
N GLY A 164 8.14 -24.49 -2.63
CA GLY A 164 7.92 -23.21 -1.98
C GLY A 164 8.15 -23.26 -0.47
N LEU A 165 8.93 -22.32 0.05
CA LEU A 165 9.02 -22.05 1.47
C LEU A 165 8.06 -20.89 1.80
N THR A 166 7.04 -21.16 2.61
CA THR A 166 6.04 -20.14 2.96
C THR A 166 6.29 -19.59 4.35
N THR A 167 6.39 -18.26 4.43
CA THR A 167 6.42 -17.51 5.69
C THR A 167 5.16 -16.67 5.78
N THR A 168 4.45 -16.74 6.89
CA THR A 168 3.25 -15.95 7.14
C THR A 168 3.53 -14.88 8.19
N LEU A 169 3.19 -13.65 7.85
CA LEU A 169 3.16 -12.52 8.78
C LEU A 169 1.71 -12.23 9.13
N GLU A 170 1.39 -12.34 10.41
CA GLU A 170 0.07 -12.00 10.98
C GLU A 170 0.14 -10.67 11.71
N ASN A 171 -1.03 -10.05 11.92
CA ASN A 171 -1.14 -8.76 12.60
C ASN A 171 -0.16 -7.72 12.02
N LEU A 172 -0.02 -7.75 10.69
CA LEU A 172 0.91 -6.88 9.97
C LEU A 172 0.42 -5.43 10.00
N ASP A 173 1.17 -4.59 10.69
CA ASP A 173 1.05 -3.15 10.58
C ASP A 173 2.23 -2.60 9.78
N LEU A 174 1.94 -1.93 8.67
CA LEU A 174 2.92 -1.31 7.80
C LEU A 174 2.60 0.18 7.62
N ARG A 175 3.61 1.01 7.72
CA ARG A 175 3.55 2.40 7.31
C ARG A 175 4.77 2.74 6.46
N ILE A 176 4.51 3.34 5.30
CA ILE A 176 5.54 3.90 4.43
C ILE A 176 5.18 5.36 4.19
N ASP A 177 6.10 6.26 4.52
CA ASP A 177 6.00 7.69 4.24
C ASP A 177 6.91 8.02 3.05
N HIS A 178 6.39 8.80 2.10
CA HIS A 178 7.08 9.28 0.90
C HIS A 178 7.67 8.17 -0.01
N PRO A 179 6.88 7.17 -0.43
CA PRO A 179 7.35 6.12 -1.35
C PRO A 179 7.51 6.63 -2.79
N GLU A 180 7.80 7.92 -2.97
CA GLU A 180 7.94 8.58 -4.27
C GLU A 180 9.38 8.44 -4.77
N ARG A 181 9.59 8.20 -6.07
CA ARG A 181 10.93 8.25 -6.67
C ARG A 181 11.59 9.61 -6.43
N GLY A 182 12.90 9.61 -6.25
CA GLY A 182 13.69 10.81 -5.97
C GLY A 182 13.69 11.24 -4.50
N ARG A 183 13.18 10.39 -3.59
CA ARG A 183 13.20 10.67 -2.15
C ARG A 183 13.54 9.41 -1.35
N LYS A 184 14.01 9.61 -0.12
CA LYS A 184 14.11 8.55 0.86
C LYS A 184 12.73 8.29 1.44
N ALA A 185 12.23 7.07 1.27
CA ALA A 185 11.00 6.62 1.91
C ALA A 185 11.33 6.12 3.31
N ALA A 186 10.63 6.64 4.34
CA ALA A 186 10.70 6.06 5.68
C ALA A 186 9.66 4.95 5.81
N PHE A 187 10.05 3.81 6.41
CA PHE A 187 9.12 2.72 6.65
C PHE A 187 9.18 2.21 8.09
N ARG A 188 8.06 1.66 8.52
CA ARG A 188 7.93 0.91 9.77
C ARG A 188 7.01 -0.27 9.55
N ILE A 189 7.45 -1.44 10.01
CA ILE A 189 6.73 -2.72 9.92
C ILE A 189 6.72 -3.33 11.30
N SER A 190 5.59 -3.86 11.72
CA SER A 190 5.49 -4.77 12.86
C SER A 190 4.55 -5.91 12.50
N ALA A 191 4.92 -7.13 12.89
CA ALA A 191 4.15 -8.33 12.60
C ALA A 191 4.46 -9.44 13.59
N THR A 192 3.59 -10.42 13.64
CA THR A 192 3.84 -11.74 14.23
C THR A 192 4.23 -12.68 13.10
N VAL A 193 5.35 -13.38 13.24
CA VAL A 193 5.77 -14.40 12.28
C VAL A 193 5.19 -15.73 12.73
N ASP A 194 4.38 -16.34 11.87
CA ASP A 194 3.80 -17.68 12.11
C ASP A 194 4.56 -18.69 11.22
N ASP A 195 5.32 -19.59 11.86
CA ASP A 195 6.15 -20.61 11.22
C ASP A 195 5.83 -22.02 11.76
N GLU A 196 4.62 -22.51 11.48
CA GLU A 196 4.09 -23.84 11.79
C GLU A 196 4.19 -24.34 13.27
N SER A 197 5.11 -23.83 14.07
CA SER A 197 5.33 -24.36 15.43
C SER A 197 5.38 -23.31 16.53
N LYS A 198 5.72 -22.08 16.22
CA LYS A 198 5.90 -21.01 17.21
C LYS A 198 5.70 -19.65 16.57
N SER A 199 5.04 -18.73 17.26
CA SER A 199 4.91 -17.36 16.81
C SER A 199 6.05 -16.49 17.37
N GLY A 200 6.84 -15.91 16.46
CA GLY A 200 7.82 -14.88 16.75
C GLY A 200 7.26 -13.48 16.51
N LYS A 201 7.99 -12.46 16.96
CA LYS A 201 7.67 -11.06 16.65
C LYS A 201 8.76 -10.47 15.77
N LEU A 202 8.35 -9.63 14.83
CA LEU A 202 9.24 -8.91 13.93
C LEU A 202 8.88 -7.44 13.93
N ALA A 203 9.86 -6.58 14.15
CA ALA A 203 9.73 -5.14 13.97
C ALA A 203 10.89 -4.61 13.13
N LEU A 204 10.57 -3.85 12.10
CA LEU A 204 11.52 -3.23 11.18
C LEU A 204 11.23 -1.73 11.12
N ALA A 205 12.27 -0.91 11.16
CA ALA A 205 12.14 0.52 10.92
C ALA A 205 13.37 1.03 10.18
N GLY A 206 13.17 1.88 9.18
CA GLY A 206 14.30 2.34 8.41
C GLY A 206 13.92 3.27 7.27
N THR A 207 14.84 3.42 6.35
CA THR A 207 14.68 4.21 5.13
C THR A 207 15.06 3.39 3.91
N LEU A 208 14.30 3.61 2.83
CA LEU A 208 14.52 3.06 1.51
C LEU A 208 14.89 4.21 0.58
N ASP A 209 16.07 4.17 -0.01
CA ASP A 209 16.51 5.18 -0.96
C ASP A 209 16.06 4.82 -2.38
N ILE A 210 15.02 5.52 -2.86
CA ILE A 210 14.45 5.33 -4.19
C ILE A 210 14.99 6.39 -5.17
N SER A 211 16.02 7.15 -4.76
CA SER A 211 16.44 8.39 -5.43
C SER A 211 17.19 8.21 -6.74
N GLY A 212 17.63 7.04 -7.11
CA GLY A 212 18.65 6.91 -8.15
C GLY A 212 18.35 6.05 -9.36
N SER A 213 17.25 5.33 -9.46
CA SER A 213 17.26 4.27 -10.43
C SER A 213 16.09 4.20 -11.41
N THR A 214 16.44 4.07 -12.67
CA THR A 214 15.73 3.31 -13.70
C THR A 214 15.57 1.83 -13.31
N GLU A 215 16.16 1.37 -12.20
CA GLU A 215 16.13 -0.01 -11.72
C GLU A 215 14.94 -0.31 -10.82
N PRO A 216 14.53 -1.59 -10.69
CA PRO A 216 13.43 -2.00 -9.82
C PRO A 216 13.63 -1.56 -8.37
N ILE A 217 12.55 -1.28 -7.65
CA ILE A 217 12.55 -0.90 -6.22
C ILE A 217 13.35 -1.90 -5.37
N LEU A 218 13.43 -3.16 -5.80
CA LEU A 218 14.16 -4.24 -5.13
C LEU A 218 15.69 -4.07 -5.16
N SER A 219 16.25 -3.21 -6.01
CA SER A 219 17.68 -2.87 -6.04
C SER A 219 18.02 -1.60 -5.24
N SER A 220 17.05 -1.01 -4.57
CA SER A 220 17.22 0.22 -3.79
C SER A 220 18.03 -0.02 -2.51
N ARG A 221 18.82 0.99 -2.11
CA ARG A 221 19.57 0.93 -0.84
C ARG A 221 18.61 1.02 0.36
N ILE A 222 18.70 0.05 1.24
CA ILE A 222 17.90 -0.03 2.48
C ILE A 222 18.84 0.19 3.68
N ASP A 223 18.44 1.10 4.57
CA ASP A 223 19.04 1.30 5.89
C ASP A 223 17.94 0.98 6.92
N THR A 224 18.13 -0.08 7.70
CA THR A 224 17.06 -0.59 8.57
C THR A 224 17.61 -1.11 9.90
N SER A 225 16.88 -0.85 10.97
CA SER A 225 16.98 -1.57 12.24
C SER A 225 15.96 -2.71 12.25
N ILE A 226 16.42 -3.87 12.71
CA ILE A 226 15.62 -5.08 12.84
C ILE A 226 15.56 -5.44 14.32
N ARG A 227 14.36 -5.72 14.81
CA ARG A 227 14.16 -6.37 16.11
C ARG A 227 13.36 -7.64 15.86
N ALA A 228 13.90 -8.75 16.30
CA ALA A 228 13.27 -10.05 16.20
C ALA A 228 13.24 -10.71 17.57
N GLU A 229 12.10 -11.32 17.92
CA GLU A 229 11.91 -12.07 19.15
C GLU A 229 11.35 -13.44 18.83
N ARG A 230 11.99 -14.49 19.33
CA ARG A 230 11.57 -15.89 19.21
C ARG A 230 11.38 -16.37 17.77
N LEU A 231 12.20 -15.89 16.83
CA LEU A 231 12.17 -16.42 15.47
C LEU A 231 12.77 -17.83 15.43
N ASN A 232 12.09 -18.74 14.74
CA ASN A 232 12.56 -20.10 14.52
C ASN A 232 13.64 -20.14 13.43
N VAL A 233 14.91 -20.14 13.84
CA VAL A 233 16.03 -20.14 12.87
C VAL A 233 16.02 -21.37 11.97
N GLY A 234 15.57 -22.50 12.50
CA GLY A 234 15.54 -23.76 11.77
C GLY A 234 14.61 -23.75 10.56
N TRP A 235 13.51 -22.97 10.62
CA TRP A 235 12.58 -22.79 9.50
C TRP A 235 13.25 -22.12 8.30
N TYR A 236 14.15 -21.15 8.57
CA TYR A 236 14.85 -20.39 7.54
C TYR A 236 16.16 -21.03 7.08
N TRP A 237 16.45 -22.28 7.52
CA TRP A 237 17.64 -23.01 7.12
C TRP A 237 17.92 -23.00 5.61
N PRO A 238 16.94 -23.18 4.71
CA PRO A 238 17.19 -23.16 3.26
C PRO A 238 17.84 -21.87 2.74
N TYR A 239 17.61 -20.72 3.40
CA TYR A 239 18.17 -19.44 2.98
C TYR A 239 19.65 -19.28 3.29
N TYR A 240 20.14 -19.84 4.40
CA TYR A 240 21.50 -19.62 4.86
C TYR A 240 22.37 -20.88 4.86
N SER A 241 21.83 -22.06 4.59
CA SER A 241 22.53 -23.35 4.61
C SER A 241 23.79 -23.39 3.78
N ARG A 242 23.82 -22.68 2.63
CA ARG A 242 24.97 -22.61 1.71
C ARG A 242 26.12 -21.71 2.21
N TYR A 243 25.86 -20.88 3.22
CA TYR A 243 26.82 -19.92 3.76
C TYR A 243 27.45 -20.36 5.07
N VAL A 244 27.04 -21.47 5.63
CA VAL A 244 27.49 -21.95 6.93
C VAL A 244 27.99 -23.40 6.84
N PRO A 245 29.09 -23.75 7.52
CA PRO A 245 29.72 -25.06 7.39
C PRO A 245 29.11 -26.15 8.30
N PHE A 246 27.95 -25.95 8.90
CA PHE A 246 27.29 -26.93 9.77
C PHE A 246 25.98 -27.43 9.16
N ARG A 247 25.47 -28.58 9.66
CA ARG A 247 24.35 -29.29 9.01
C ARG A 247 23.01 -28.60 9.17
N LYS A 248 22.64 -28.17 10.36
CA LYS A 248 21.38 -27.45 10.66
C LYS A 248 21.45 -26.84 12.06
N ILE A 249 21.00 -25.60 12.17
CA ILE A 249 20.75 -24.96 13.46
C ILE A 249 19.27 -25.11 13.79
N THR A 250 18.98 -25.43 15.05
CA THR A 250 17.64 -25.40 15.63
C THR A 250 17.67 -24.50 16.85
N GLY A 251 16.62 -23.68 17.03
CA GLY A 251 16.54 -22.76 18.14
C GLY A 251 15.71 -21.53 17.81
N GLN A 252 15.70 -20.59 18.74
CA GLN A 252 15.05 -19.29 18.58
C GLN A 252 16.12 -18.20 18.55
N LEU A 253 15.85 -17.16 17.74
CA LEU A 253 16.67 -15.98 17.63
C LEU A 253 15.95 -14.80 18.27
N ASP A 254 16.66 -14.13 19.19
CA ASP A 254 16.30 -12.82 19.73
C ASP A 254 17.41 -11.83 19.35
N MET A 255 17.06 -10.70 18.73
CA MET A 255 18.01 -9.65 18.33
C MET A 255 17.34 -8.26 18.22
#